data_bffc9ebf92c81f16ea07b5a64adb0535
#
_entry.id   bffc9ebf92c81f16ea07b5a64adb0535
#
_cell.length_a   1.000
_cell.length_b   1.000
_cell.length_c   1.000
_cell.angle_alpha   90.00
_cell.angle_beta   90.00
_cell.angle_gamma   90.00
#
_symmetry.space_group_name_H-M   'P 1'
#
loop_
_entity.id
_entity.type
_entity.pdbx_description
1 polymer ?
#
loop_
_entity_poly.entity_id
_entity_poly.type
_entity_poly.pdbx_seq_one_letter_code
_entity_poly.pdbx_strand_id
1 'polypeptide(L)'
;KVATCARNVARIWAQTKDRRSTQLVFCDLSTPNKNTPIEMQKNAEGVYEMIPDQFTDVYNDLKKKLVAEGIPEEEIAFIHDAKTEQKKKELFAKVRGGEVRILMGSTAKMGAGTNVQDRLIALHDLDCPWRPSDLQQRLGRIVRQGNQNPEVEIFRYVTEGTFDAYLYQLVESKQRFIAQIMTSKLPARAAEDVDETALSYAEIKALATGNPQIIEKCNLDMEVSKLNMLRASHLSQRYALEELVLRKY
;
A
#
# COMPACT_ATOMS: atom_id res chain seq x y z
N LYS A 1 -2.45 -11.85 -4.71
CA LYS A 1 -3.13 -10.62 -4.28
C LYS A 1 -4.25 -10.21 -5.23
N VAL A 2 -3.96 -9.95 -6.51
CA VAL A 2 -4.94 -9.41 -7.48
C VAL A 2 -6.14 -10.34 -7.66
N ALA A 3 -5.92 -11.65 -7.85
CA ALA A 3 -7.01 -12.62 -7.98
C ALA A 3 -7.88 -12.72 -6.70
N THR A 4 -7.28 -12.64 -5.52
CA THR A 4 -8.02 -12.63 -4.25
C THR A 4 -8.82 -11.33 -4.10
N CYS A 5 -8.24 -10.20 -4.49
CA CYS A 5 -8.93 -8.91 -4.52
C CYS A 5 -10.14 -8.98 -5.47
N ALA A 6 -9.96 -9.49 -6.71
CA ALA A 6 -11.04 -9.62 -7.67
C ALA A 6 -12.22 -10.44 -7.12
N ARG A 7 -11.95 -11.59 -6.50
CA ARG A 7 -12.99 -12.42 -5.87
C ARG A 7 -13.73 -11.71 -4.73
N ASN A 8 -13.00 -10.99 -3.86
CA ASN A 8 -13.64 -10.25 -2.76
C ASN A 8 -14.50 -9.11 -3.28
N VAL A 9 -13.99 -8.35 -4.26
CA VAL A 9 -14.75 -7.26 -4.92
C VAL A 9 -16.00 -7.80 -5.57
N ALA A 10 -15.89 -8.90 -6.33
CA ALA A 10 -17.03 -9.53 -7.02
C ALA A 10 -18.07 -10.07 -6.02
N ARG A 11 -17.62 -10.71 -4.94
CA ARG A 11 -18.50 -11.17 -3.86
C ARG A 11 -19.34 -10.02 -3.29
N ILE A 12 -18.68 -8.93 -2.90
CA ILE A 12 -19.35 -7.76 -2.31
C ILE A 12 -20.24 -7.07 -3.34
N TRP A 13 -19.78 -6.97 -4.58
CA TRP A 13 -20.57 -6.41 -5.68
C TRP A 13 -21.89 -7.18 -5.87
N ALA A 14 -21.85 -8.52 -5.88
CA ALA A 14 -23.03 -9.36 -6.00
C ALA A 14 -23.97 -9.23 -4.79
N GLN A 15 -23.42 -9.26 -3.56
CA GLN A 15 -24.19 -9.16 -2.31
C GLN A 15 -24.88 -7.80 -2.12
N THR A 16 -24.36 -6.75 -2.75
CA THR A 16 -24.87 -5.39 -2.59
C THR A 16 -25.50 -4.82 -3.85
N LYS A 17 -25.97 -5.72 -4.76
CA LYS A 17 -26.56 -5.35 -6.06
C LYS A 17 -27.74 -4.39 -5.90
N ASP A 18 -28.66 -4.69 -4.99
CA ASP A 18 -29.89 -3.92 -4.78
C ASP A 18 -29.61 -2.52 -4.22
N ARG A 19 -28.59 -2.40 -3.34
CA ARG A 19 -28.19 -1.12 -2.74
C ARG A 19 -27.21 -0.34 -3.63
N ARG A 20 -26.68 -0.95 -4.70
CA ARG A 20 -25.65 -0.38 -5.56
C ARG A 20 -24.49 0.20 -4.76
N SER A 21 -24.05 -0.54 -3.71
CA SER A 21 -22.93 -0.12 -2.89
C SER A 21 -21.64 -0.07 -3.69
N THR A 22 -20.76 0.82 -3.31
CA THR A 22 -19.52 1.11 -4.05
C THR A 22 -18.29 0.66 -3.28
N GLN A 23 -17.18 0.44 -3.97
CA GLN A 23 -15.94 -0.06 -3.40
C GLN A 23 -14.77 0.76 -3.93
N LEU A 24 -13.77 1.01 -3.08
CA LEU A 24 -12.51 1.66 -3.46
C LEU A 24 -11.38 0.63 -3.49
N VAL A 25 -10.56 0.68 -4.52
CA VAL A 25 -9.33 -0.11 -4.62
C VAL A 25 -8.14 0.82 -4.76
N PHE A 26 -7.22 0.75 -3.80
CA PHE A 26 -5.98 1.52 -3.78
C PHE A 26 -4.81 0.70 -4.27
N CYS A 27 -4.04 1.26 -5.21
CA CYS A 27 -2.77 0.72 -5.68
C CYS A 27 -1.85 1.87 -6.07
N ASP A 28 -0.73 2.03 -5.34
CA ASP A 28 0.27 3.07 -5.57
C ASP A 28 1.47 2.58 -6.39
N LEU A 29 1.76 1.27 -6.33
CA LEU A 29 2.91 0.65 -7.01
C LEU A 29 2.73 0.45 -8.51
N SER A 30 1.53 0.71 -9.04
CA SER A 30 1.21 0.57 -10.46
C SER A 30 0.40 1.77 -10.94
N THR A 31 0.43 2.03 -12.22
CA THR A 31 -0.43 3.03 -12.89
C THR A 31 -1.03 2.39 -14.14
N PRO A 32 -2.30 2.73 -14.49
CA PRO A 32 -2.92 2.18 -15.69
C PRO A 32 -2.16 2.61 -16.94
N ASN A 33 -1.71 1.65 -17.72
CA ASN A 33 -1.02 1.87 -18.97
C ASN A 33 -2.00 1.78 -20.14
N LYS A 34 -2.12 2.86 -20.93
CA LYS A 34 -2.98 2.92 -22.12
C LYS A 34 -2.28 2.44 -23.40
N ASN A 35 -0.96 2.36 -23.37
CA ASN A 35 -0.11 2.13 -24.55
C ASN A 35 0.64 0.79 -24.45
N THR A 36 0.04 -0.24 -23.89
CA THR A 36 0.71 -1.56 -23.93
C THR A 36 0.75 -2.03 -25.37
N PRO A 37 1.93 -2.29 -25.96
CA PRO A 37 2.00 -2.92 -27.26
C PRO A 37 1.23 -4.23 -27.22
N ILE A 38 0.32 -4.42 -28.15
CA ILE A 38 -0.34 -5.71 -28.33
C ILE A 38 0.75 -6.61 -28.94
N GLU A 39 1.34 -7.48 -28.11
CA GLU A 39 2.22 -8.50 -28.63
C GLU A 39 1.37 -9.53 -29.37
N MET A 40 1.73 -9.75 -30.61
CA MET A 40 1.10 -10.74 -31.46
C MET A 40 2.02 -11.96 -31.59
N GLN A 41 1.46 -13.13 -31.36
CA GLN A 41 2.15 -14.40 -31.59
C GLN A 41 1.62 -15.05 -32.86
N LYS A 42 2.50 -15.62 -33.68
CA LYS A 42 2.08 -16.45 -34.81
C LYS A 42 1.55 -17.79 -34.30
N ASN A 43 0.31 -18.12 -34.64
CA ASN A 43 -0.23 -19.45 -34.39
C ASN A 43 0.39 -20.49 -35.34
N ALA A 44 -0.01 -21.78 -35.16
CA ALA A 44 0.50 -22.88 -35.97
C ALA A 44 0.18 -22.72 -37.47
N GLU A 45 -0.82 -21.91 -37.82
CA GLU A 45 -1.26 -21.61 -39.19
C GLU A 45 -0.56 -20.37 -39.80
N GLY A 46 0.36 -19.74 -39.03
CA GLY A 46 1.11 -18.56 -39.47
C GLY A 46 0.35 -17.24 -39.39
N VAL A 47 -0.84 -17.23 -38.80
CA VAL A 47 -1.66 -16.04 -38.57
C VAL A 47 -1.25 -15.39 -37.25
N TYR A 48 -1.15 -14.05 -37.24
CA TYR A 48 -0.87 -13.31 -36.01
C TYR A 48 -2.13 -13.22 -35.15
N GLU A 49 -2.07 -13.80 -33.97
CA GLU A 49 -3.11 -13.71 -32.93
C GLU A 49 -2.60 -12.93 -31.73
N MET A 50 -3.50 -12.21 -31.07
CA MET A 50 -3.16 -11.58 -29.78
C MET A 50 -2.82 -12.67 -28.76
N ILE A 51 -1.71 -12.50 -28.05
CA ILE A 51 -1.38 -13.37 -26.93
C ILE A 51 -2.48 -13.19 -25.88
N PRO A 52 -3.29 -14.21 -25.61
CA PRO A 52 -4.27 -14.13 -24.55
C PRO A 52 -3.52 -14.00 -23.22
N ASP A 53 -4.01 -13.12 -22.35
CA ASP A 53 -3.55 -13.01 -20.97
C ASP A 53 -2.20 -12.29 -20.72
N GLN A 54 -1.81 -11.36 -21.59
CA GLN A 54 -0.64 -10.55 -21.36
C GLN A 54 -0.86 -9.62 -20.15
N PHE A 55 0.00 -9.78 -19.11
CA PHE A 55 0.03 -8.86 -17.96
C PHE A 55 0.52 -7.50 -18.44
N THR A 56 -0.33 -6.48 -18.33
CA THR A 56 0.03 -5.11 -18.71
C THR A 56 0.39 -4.26 -17.50
N ASP A 57 -0.48 -4.22 -16.53
CA ASP A 57 -0.34 -3.54 -15.26
C ASP A 57 -1.42 -4.05 -14.29
N VAL A 58 -1.27 -3.75 -13.01
CA VAL A 58 -2.19 -4.23 -11.95
C VAL A 58 -3.62 -3.73 -12.16
N TYR A 59 -3.80 -2.51 -12.65
CA TYR A 59 -5.14 -1.92 -12.85
C TYR A 59 -5.91 -2.66 -13.95
N ASN A 60 -5.27 -2.85 -15.10
CA ASN A 60 -5.88 -3.53 -16.23
C ASN A 60 -6.05 -5.03 -15.96
N ASP A 61 -5.09 -5.68 -15.28
CA ASP A 61 -5.22 -7.08 -14.87
C ASP A 61 -6.40 -7.27 -13.89
N LEU A 62 -6.52 -6.39 -12.88
CA LEU A 62 -7.66 -6.46 -11.97
C LEU A 62 -8.99 -6.21 -12.71
N LYS A 63 -9.05 -5.20 -13.59
CA LYS A 63 -10.24 -4.89 -14.38
C LYS A 63 -10.67 -6.09 -15.23
N LYS A 64 -9.73 -6.74 -15.95
CA LYS A 64 -10.00 -7.96 -16.72
C LYS A 64 -10.62 -9.08 -15.86
N LYS A 65 -10.02 -9.29 -14.66
CA LYS A 65 -10.53 -10.31 -13.73
C LYS A 65 -11.93 -9.97 -13.20
N LEU A 66 -12.21 -8.71 -12.91
CA LEU A 66 -13.53 -8.26 -12.47
C LEU A 66 -14.59 -8.42 -13.54
N VAL A 67 -14.27 -8.11 -14.81
CA VAL A 67 -15.16 -8.34 -15.94
C VAL A 67 -15.39 -9.83 -16.16
N ALA A 68 -14.37 -10.66 -16.01
CA ALA A 68 -14.50 -12.13 -16.08
C ALA A 68 -15.40 -12.70 -14.96
N GLU A 69 -15.47 -12.05 -13.79
CA GLU A 69 -16.39 -12.38 -12.68
C GLU A 69 -17.83 -11.85 -12.94
N GLY A 70 -18.06 -11.23 -14.09
CA GLY A 70 -19.41 -10.79 -14.53
C GLY A 70 -19.76 -9.34 -14.14
N ILE A 71 -18.79 -8.52 -13.71
CA ILE A 71 -19.02 -7.11 -13.41
C ILE A 71 -19.01 -6.32 -14.72
N PRO A 72 -20.05 -5.51 -15.02
CA PRO A 72 -20.06 -4.68 -16.21
C PRO A 72 -18.88 -3.69 -16.25
N GLU A 73 -18.26 -3.53 -17.41
CA GLU A 73 -17.09 -2.68 -17.57
C GLU A 73 -17.37 -1.21 -17.21
N GLU A 74 -18.57 -0.74 -17.48
CA GLU A 74 -19.04 0.61 -17.17
C GLU A 74 -19.18 0.88 -15.67
N GLU A 75 -19.28 -0.14 -14.82
CA GLU A 75 -19.31 -0.02 -13.36
C GLU A 75 -17.90 0.08 -12.74
N ILE A 76 -16.85 -0.08 -13.56
CA ILE A 76 -15.45 -0.03 -13.14
C ILE A 76 -14.79 1.23 -13.72
N ALA A 77 -14.18 2.05 -12.88
CA ALA A 77 -13.50 3.28 -13.33
C ALA A 77 -12.12 3.45 -12.68
N PHE A 78 -11.21 4.08 -13.42
CA PHE A 78 -9.92 4.51 -12.94
C PHE A 78 -9.92 6.03 -12.71
N ILE A 79 -9.51 6.48 -11.53
CA ILE A 79 -9.36 7.91 -11.25
C ILE A 79 -8.39 8.60 -12.23
N HIS A 80 -7.43 7.83 -12.75
CA HIS A 80 -6.42 8.30 -13.70
C HIS A 80 -7.00 8.75 -15.05
N ASP A 81 -8.20 8.31 -15.39
CA ASP A 81 -8.89 8.72 -16.61
C ASP A 81 -9.54 10.10 -16.47
N ALA A 82 -9.83 10.53 -15.27
CA ALA A 82 -10.37 11.85 -14.96
C ALA A 82 -9.24 12.89 -14.84
N LYS A 83 -8.72 13.36 -15.98
CA LYS A 83 -7.58 14.30 -16.03
C LYS A 83 -7.89 15.72 -15.58
N THR A 84 -9.15 16.14 -15.63
CA THR A 84 -9.58 17.49 -15.25
C THR A 84 -10.43 17.45 -13.98
N GLU A 85 -10.46 18.55 -13.23
CA GLU A 85 -11.29 18.66 -12.02
C GLU A 85 -12.79 18.48 -12.32
N GLN A 86 -13.24 18.92 -13.48
CA GLN A 86 -14.62 18.70 -13.91
C GLN A 86 -14.92 17.22 -14.10
N LYS A 87 -14.05 16.48 -14.84
CA LYS A 87 -14.19 15.04 -15.03
C LYS A 87 -14.11 14.26 -13.72
N LYS A 88 -13.29 14.71 -12.76
CA LYS A 88 -13.26 14.11 -11.41
C LYS A 88 -14.59 14.30 -10.69
N LYS A 89 -15.16 15.51 -10.72
CA LYS A 89 -16.47 15.81 -10.11
C LYS A 89 -17.57 14.94 -10.71
N GLU A 90 -17.59 14.78 -12.03
CA GLU A 90 -18.54 13.92 -12.75
C GLU A 90 -18.36 12.45 -12.34
N LEU A 91 -17.11 11.95 -12.31
CA LEU A 91 -16.81 10.59 -11.88
C LEU A 91 -17.26 10.35 -10.43
N PHE A 92 -16.96 11.27 -9.52
CA PHE A 92 -17.39 11.15 -8.13
C PHE A 92 -18.93 11.21 -7.97
N ALA A 93 -19.61 11.98 -8.81
CA ALA A 93 -21.08 11.96 -8.84
C ALA A 93 -21.61 10.57 -9.25
N LYS A 94 -21.02 9.96 -10.29
CA LYS A 94 -21.37 8.59 -10.72
C LYS A 94 -21.11 7.55 -9.63
N VAL A 95 -19.99 7.68 -8.89
CA VAL A 95 -19.70 6.79 -7.75
C VAL A 95 -20.74 6.96 -6.64
N ARG A 96 -21.07 8.21 -6.24
CA ARG A 96 -22.11 8.46 -5.24
C ARG A 96 -23.49 7.96 -5.68
N GLY A 97 -23.81 8.09 -6.97
CA GLY A 97 -25.05 7.55 -7.55
C GLY A 97 -25.09 6.03 -7.63
N GLY A 98 -23.93 5.36 -7.52
CA GLY A 98 -23.80 3.92 -7.69
C GLY A 98 -23.82 3.47 -9.16
N GLU A 99 -23.62 4.39 -10.13
CA GLU A 99 -23.40 4.05 -11.53
C GLU A 99 -22.05 3.39 -11.71
N VAL A 100 -21.00 3.98 -11.12
CA VAL A 100 -19.67 3.38 -10.98
C VAL A 100 -19.59 2.77 -9.60
N ARG A 101 -19.49 1.45 -9.53
CA ARG A 101 -19.48 0.71 -8.27
C ARG A 101 -18.08 0.37 -7.80
N ILE A 102 -17.09 0.38 -8.69
CA ILE A 102 -15.69 0.09 -8.36
C ILE A 102 -14.83 1.24 -8.88
N LEU A 103 -14.23 1.99 -7.94
CA LEU A 103 -13.30 3.06 -8.26
C LEU A 103 -11.89 2.63 -7.86
N MET A 104 -10.97 2.63 -8.82
CA MET A 104 -9.57 2.24 -8.63
C MET A 104 -8.66 3.45 -8.77
N GLY A 105 -7.67 3.58 -7.88
CA GLY A 105 -6.73 4.69 -7.97
C GLY A 105 -5.60 4.63 -6.96
N SER A 106 -4.68 5.58 -7.08
CA SER A 106 -3.58 5.77 -6.12
C SER A 106 -4.00 6.67 -4.96
N THR A 107 -3.28 6.57 -3.84
CA THR A 107 -3.46 7.45 -2.68
C THR A 107 -3.32 8.92 -3.08
N ALA A 108 -2.34 9.26 -3.92
CA ALA A 108 -2.12 10.62 -4.38
C ALA A 108 -3.32 11.18 -5.17
N LYS A 109 -4.00 10.35 -5.97
CA LYS A 109 -5.16 10.77 -6.79
C LYS A 109 -6.48 10.76 -6.02
N MET A 110 -6.65 9.82 -5.10
CA MET A 110 -7.88 9.64 -4.30
C MET A 110 -7.73 10.11 -2.86
N GLY A 111 -6.50 10.42 -2.40
CA GLY A 111 -6.22 10.80 -1.02
C GLY A 111 -6.76 12.18 -0.63
N ALA A 112 -6.80 13.17 -1.52
CA ALA A 112 -7.29 14.51 -1.25
C ALA A 112 -8.57 14.83 -2.05
N GLY A 113 -9.55 15.47 -1.40
CA GLY A 113 -10.75 15.99 -2.08
C GLY A 113 -11.75 14.95 -2.60
N THR A 114 -11.50 13.66 -2.40
CA THR A 114 -12.41 12.61 -2.87
C THR A 114 -13.60 12.45 -1.91
N ASN A 115 -14.77 12.80 -2.37
CA ASN A 115 -16.03 12.79 -1.62
C ASN A 115 -16.99 11.78 -2.26
N VAL A 116 -16.81 10.50 -1.93
CA VAL A 116 -17.55 9.37 -2.54
C VAL A 116 -18.08 8.38 -1.49
N GLN A 117 -18.11 8.79 -0.22
CA GLN A 117 -18.41 7.91 0.90
C GLN A 117 -19.84 7.40 0.97
N ASP A 118 -20.80 8.06 0.32
CA ASP A 118 -22.23 7.86 0.55
C ASP A 118 -22.66 6.38 0.48
N ARG A 119 -22.14 5.62 -0.46
CA ARG A 119 -22.45 4.21 -0.69
C ARG A 119 -21.26 3.27 -0.51
N LEU A 120 -20.13 3.77 0.02
CA LEU A 120 -18.94 2.94 0.20
C LEU A 120 -19.18 1.84 1.23
N ILE A 121 -18.99 0.60 0.81
CA ILE A 121 -19.12 -0.60 1.66
C ILE A 121 -17.78 -1.28 1.90
N ALA A 122 -16.85 -1.20 0.96
CA ALA A 122 -15.54 -1.82 1.11
C ALA A 122 -14.40 -0.97 0.57
N LEU A 123 -13.23 -1.14 1.18
CA LEU A 123 -11.96 -0.56 0.79
C LEU A 123 -10.92 -1.68 0.68
N HIS A 124 -10.18 -1.67 -0.42
CA HIS A 124 -9.18 -2.67 -0.75
C HIS A 124 -7.81 -2.02 -0.93
N ASP A 125 -6.87 -2.32 -0.03
CA ASP A 125 -5.47 -1.92 -0.12
C ASP A 125 -4.66 -3.03 -0.80
N LEU A 126 -4.38 -2.89 -2.10
CA LEU A 126 -3.57 -3.84 -2.86
C LEU A 126 -2.09 -3.76 -2.53
N ASP A 127 -1.65 -2.61 -2.05
CA ASP A 127 -0.29 -2.35 -1.61
C ASP A 127 -0.27 -1.57 -0.29
N CYS A 128 0.88 -1.60 0.39
CA CYS A 128 1.13 -0.83 1.58
C CYS A 128 1.79 0.50 1.20
N PRO A 129 1.25 1.65 1.58
CA PRO A 129 1.92 2.93 1.42
C PRO A 129 3.09 3.05 2.41
N TRP A 130 4.04 3.92 2.10
CA TRP A 130 5.23 4.15 2.93
C TRP A 130 4.96 4.91 4.23
N ARG A 131 3.84 5.62 4.31
CA ARG A 131 3.50 6.51 5.42
C ARG A 131 2.26 6.02 6.16
N PRO A 132 2.26 5.97 7.49
CA PRO A 132 1.06 5.69 8.28
C PRO A 132 -0.10 6.63 7.97
N SER A 133 0.20 7.92 7.71
CA SER A 133 -0.78 8.94 7.34
C SER A 133 -1.57 8.57 6.07
N ASP A 134 -0.93 7.91 5.11
CA ASP A 134 -1.59 7.52 3.87
C ASP A 134 -2.61 6.40 4.09
N LEU A 135 -2.31 5.44 4.98
CA LEU A 135 -3.30 4.44 5.42
C LEU A 135 -4.48 5.09 6.14
N GLN A 136 -4.21 6.08 7.00
CA GLN A 136 -5.28 6.82 7.68
C GLN A 136 -6.10 7.64 6.68
N GLN A 137 -5.47 8.25 5.69
CA GLN A 137 -6.17 8.96 4.62
C GLN A 137 -7.08 8.04 3.81
N ARG A 138 -6.59 6.84 3.42
CA ARG A 138 -7.41 5.83 2.74
C ARG A 138 -8.60 5.43 3.60
N LEU A 139 -8.37 5.11 4.88
CA LEU A 139 -9.39 4.75 5.83
C LEU A 139 -10.43 5.87 6.01
N GLY A 140 -9.99 7.11 6.11
CA GLY A 140 -10.84 8.30 6.23
C GLY A 140 -11.73 8.57 4.99
N ARG A 141 -11.59 7.79 3.90
CA ARG A 141 -12.53 7.85 2.75
C ARG A 141 -13.78 7.04 2.98
N ILE A 142 -13.69 5.96 3.71
CA ILE A 142 -14.80 5.05 3.95
C ILE A 142 -15.39 5.24 5.36
N VAL A 143 -14.56 5.37 6.38
CA VAL A 143 -14.99 5.69 7.75
C VAL A 143 -15.18 7.19 7.86
N ARG A 144 -16.30 7.67 7.37
CA ARG A 144 -16.60 9.10 7.30
C ARG A 144 -18.10 9.36 7.50
N GLN A 145 -18.39 10.50 8.11
CA GLN A 145 -19.77 10.97 8.24
C GLN A 145 -20.43 11.10 6.85
N GLY A 146 -21.67 10.67 6.73
CA GLY A 146 -22.44 10.65 5.47
C GLY A 146 -22.38 9.31 4.73
N ASN A 147 -21.62 8.32 5.22
CA ASN A 147 -21.72 6.96 4.70
C ASN A 147 -23.04 6.32 5.15
N GLN A 148 -23.81 5.80 4.20
CA GLN A 148 -25.12 5.16 4.47
C GLN A 148 -24.99 3.74 5.02
N ASN A 149 -23.80 3.13 4.92
CA ASN A 149 -23.54 1.80 5.45
C ASN A 149 -23.08 1.91 6.89
N PRO A 150 -23.78 1.25 7.85
CA PRO A 150 -23.40 1.26 9.27
C PRO A 150 -22.11 0.49 9.52
N GLU A 151 -21.82 -0.52 8.70
CA GLU A 151 -20.62 -1.34 8.74
C GLU A 151 -19.93 -1.31 7.40
N VAL A 152 -18.59 -1.32 7.42
CA VAL A 152 -17.74 -1.30 6.24
C VAL A 152 -16.63 -2.33 6.36
N GLU A 153 -16.23 -2.92 5.23
CA GLU A 153 -15.16 -3.91 5.17
C GLU A 153 -13.86 -3.25 4.67
N ILE A 154 -12.73 -3.57 5.32
CA ILE A 154 -11.41 -3.09 4.93
C ILE A 154 -10.51 -4.28 4.70
N PHE A 155 -10.04 -4.44 3.46
CA PHE A 155 -9.16 -5.52 3.04
C PHE A 155 -7.75 -5.00 2.79
N ARG A 156 -6.78 -5.63 3.42
CA ARG A 156 -5.35 -5.42 3.17
C ARG A 156 -4.75 -6.69 2.61
N TYR A 157 -4.21 -6.60 1.40
CA TYR A 157 -3.67 -7.76 0.70
C TYR A 157 -2.16 -7.83 0.87
N VAL A 158 -1.72 -8.83 1.60
CA VAL A 158 -0.32 -9.07 1.90
C VAL A 158 0.10 -10.41 1.30
N THR A 159 1.25 -10.46 0.66
CA THR A 159 1.87 -11.73 0.25
C THR A 159 2.92 -12.11 1.28
N GLU A 160 2.75 -13.27 1.90
CA GLU A 160 3.70 -13.80 2.89
C GLU A 160 5.09 -14.00 2.28
N GLY A 161 6.14 -13.77 3.07
CA GLY A 161 7.52 -13.92 2.63
C GLY A 161 7.98 -12.89 1.58
N THR A 162 7.24 -11.78 1.43
CA THR A 162 7.59 -10.71 0.50
C THR A 162 7.80 -9.38 1.20
N PHE A 163 8.30 -8.41 0.44
CA PHE A 163 8.47 -7.03 0.89
C PHE A 163 7.17 -6.37 1.40
N ASP A 164 6.00 -6.82 0.96
CA ASP A 164 4.72 -6.32 1.48
C ASP A 164 4.57 -6.52 2.98
N ALA A 165 4.87 -7.74 3.47
CA ALA A 165 4.75 -8.05 4.89
C ALA A 165 5.67 -7.16 5.73
N TYR A 166 6.89 -6.93 5.25
CA TYR A 166 7.83 -6.01 5.88
C TYR A 166 7.30 -4.58 5.91
N LEU A 167 6.79 -4.06 4.79
CA LEU A 167 6.24 -2.70 4.73
C LEU A 167 5.11 -2.49 5.73
N TYR A 168 4.18 -3.44 5.86
CA TYR A 168 3.11 -3.34 6.84
C TYR A 168 3.63 -3.33 8.28
N GLN A 169 4.64 -4.15 8.60
CA GLN A 169 5.28 -4.15 9.93
C GLN A 169 5.99 -2.81 10.20
N LEU A 170 6.71 -2.27 9.23
CA LEU A 170 7.38 -0.97 9.35
C LEU A 170 6.37 0.16 9.57
N VAL A 171 5.32 0.21 8.78
CA VAL A 171 4.26 1.24 8.91
C VAL A 171 3.54 1.11 10.24
N GLU A 172 3.28 -0.11 10.72
CA GLU A 172 2.69 -0.36 12.03
C GLU A 172 3.61 0.12 13.17
N SER A 173 4.91 -0.15 13.07
CA SER A 173 5.90 0.31 14.06
C SER A 173 5.98 1.82 14.10
N LYS A 174 6.01 2.50 12.94
CA LYS A 174 5.94 3.96 12.84
C LYS A 174 4.65 4.51 13.44
N GLN A 175 3.51 3.89 13.17
CA GLN A 175 2.22 4.32 13.71
C GLN A 175 2.18 4.18 15.23
N ARG A 176 2.73 3.09 15.77
CA ARG A 176 2.84 2.85 17.21
C ARG A 176 3.72 3.89 17.88
N PHE A 177 4.86 4.20 17.29
CA PHE A 177 5.77 5.26 17.76
C PHE A 177 5.11 6.63 17.78
N ILE A 178 4.45 7.03 16.67
CA ILE A 178 3.70 8.30 16.60
C ILE A 178 2.61 8.35 17.68
N ALA A 179 1.88 7.26 17.88
CA ALA A 179 0.84 7.19 18.90
C ALA A 179 1.40 7.33 20.32
N GLN A 180 2.56 6.75 20.61
CA GLN A 180 3.25 6.89 21.89
C GLN A 180 3.64 8.35 22.17
N ILE A 181 4.21 9.04 21.19
CA ILE A 181 4.57 10.45 21.32
C ILE A 181 3.32 11.32 21.54
N MET A 182 2.30 11.13 20.70
CA MET A 182 1.07 11.95 20.75
C MET A 182 0.25 11.75 22.01
N THR A 183 0.32 10.58 22.65
CA THR A 183 -0.44 10.28 23.87
C THR A 183 0.34 10.54 25.16
N SER A 184 1.60 11.01 25.05
CA SER A 184 2.48 11.25 26.21
C SER A 184 2.65 10.05 27.15
N LYS A 185 2.39 8.83 26.68
CA LYS A 185 2.51 7.58 27.45
C LYS A 185 3.89 6.94 27.35
N LEU A 186 4.92 7.73 27.04
CA LEU A 186 6.30 7.25 27.01
C LEU A 186 6.89 7.21 28.42
N PRO A 187 7.25 6.03 28.94
CA PRO A 187 7.99 5.93 30.20
C PRO A 187 9.48 6.28 30.05
N ALA A 188 9.99 6.45 28.82
CA ALA A 188 11.40 6.68 28.54
C ALA A 188 11.64 8.08 27.95
N ARG A 189 12.75 8.71 28.39
CA ARG A 189 13.20 10.05 27.92
C ARG A 189 13.73 10.07 26.47
N ALA A 190 13.95 8.92 25.86
CA ALA A 190 14.40 8.79 24.48
C ALA A 190 13.60 7.68 23.79
N ALA A 191 13.03 7.98 22.65
CA ALA A 191 12.47 6.99 21.74
C ALA A 191 13.45 6.78 20.58
N GLU A 192 13.79 5.54 20.27
CA GLU A 192 14.61 5.24 19.08
C GLU A 192 13.82 5.59 17.83
N ASP A 193 14.42 6.38 16.94
CA ASP A 193 13.81 6.73 15.65
C ASP A 193 13.73 5.49 14.77
N VAL A 194 12.53 5.16 14.34
CA VAL A 194 12.26 3.97 13.51
C VAL A 194 12.62 4.22 12.03
N ASP A 195 12.98 5.47 11.69
CA ASP A 195 13.23 5.85 10.28
C ASP A 195 14.63 5.50 9.75
N GLU A 196 15.60 5.17 10.63
CA GLU A 196 16.97 4.93 10.19
C GLU A 196 17.29 3.51 9.73
N THR A 197 16.37 2.56 9.86
CA THR A 197 16.54 1.22 9.31
C THR A 197 15.97 1.11 7.89
N ALA A 198 16.53 1.88 6.95
CA ALA A 198 16.39 1.53 5.55
C ALA A 198 17.04 0.15 5.34
N LEU A 199 16.22 -0.88 5.07
CA LEU A 199 16.73 -2.20 4.73
C LEU A 199 17.73 -2.10 3.59
N SER A 200 18.90 -2.70 3.77
CA SER A 200 19.85 -2.89 2.68
C SER A 200 19.23 -3.77 1.59
N TYR A 201 19.74 -3.66 0.37
CA TYR A 201 19.33 -4.53 -0.74
C TYR A 201 19.41 -6.03 -0.40
N ALA A 202 20.39 -6.40 0.43
CA ALA A 202 20.56 -7.77 0.92
C ALA A 202 19.41 -8.24 1.83
N GLU A 203 18.88 -7.35 2.67
CA GLU A 203 17.76 -7.62 3.57
C GLU A 203 16.45 -7.76 2.80
N ILE A 204 16.23 -6.91 1.80
CA ILE A 204 15.08 -7.02 0.89
C ILE A 204 15.11 -8.35 0.15
N LYS A 205 16.30 -8.77 -0.31
CA LYS A 205 16.49 -10.06 -0.99
C LYS A 205 16.26 -11.24 -0.05
N ALA A 206 16.66 -11.12 1.19
CA ALA A 206 16.46 -12.13 2.23
C ALA A 206 14.97 -12.35 2.55
N LEU A 207 14.23 -11.26 2.70
CA LEU A 207 12.78 -11.30 2.89
C LEU A 207 12.04 -11.87 1.67
N ALA A 208 12.51 -11.54 0.46
CA ALA A 208 11.93 -12.05 -0.78
C ALA A 208 12.20 -13.56 -0.99
N THR A 209 13.31 -14.08 -0.48
CA THR A 209 13.65 -15.52 -0.59
C THR A 209 13.05 -16.38 0.51
N GLY A 210 12.47 -15.77 1.56
CA GLY A 210 11.84 -16.49 2.67
C GLY A 210 12.81 -17.31 3.51
N ASN A 211 14.13 -17.05 3.43
CA ASN A 211 15.13 -17.80 4.21
C ASN A 211 15.32 -17.13 5.58
N PRO A 212 14.88 -17.77 6.69
CA PRO A 212 14.96 -17.19 8.03
C PRO A 212 16.40 -16.92 8.49
N GLN A 213 17.38 -17.69 8.01
CA GLN A 213 18.80 -17.52 8.37
C GLN A 213 19.38 -16.19 7.85
N ILE A 214 18.86 -15.69 6.74
CA ILE A 214 19.30 -14.39 6.19
C ILE A 214 18.75 -13.25 7.05
N ILE A 215 17.51 -13.38 7.55
CA ILE A 215 16.90 -12.41 8.48
C ILE A 215 17.70 -12.38 9.80
N GLU A 216 18.04 -13.56 10.34
CA GLU A 216 18.85 -13.70 11.55
C GLU A 216 20.24 -13.06 11.38
N LYS A 217 20.91 -13.34 10.26
CA LYS A 217 22.19 -12.70 9.91
C LYS A 217 22.07 -11.18 9.88
N CYS A 218 21.06 -10.62 9.22
CA CYS A 218 20.84 -9.18 9.14
C CYS A 218 20.61 -8.53 10.51
N ASN A 219 19.84 -9.19 11.37
CA ASN A 219 19.63 -8.72 12.74
C ASN A 219 20.93 -8.71 13.55
N LEU A 220 21.74 -9.77 13.42
CA LEU A 220 23.06 -9.83 14.06
C LEU A 220 24.02 -8.79 13.51
N ASP A 221 24.05 -8.54 12.20
CA ASP A 221 24.89 -7.51 11.59
C ASP A 221 24.50 -6.09 12.06
N MET A 222 23.20 -5.81 12.24
CA MET A 222 22.72 -4.55 12.84
C MET A 222 23.16 -4.42 14.31
N GLU A 223 23.03 -5.48 15.10
CA GLU A 223 23.42 -5.48 16.50
C GLU A 223 24.94 -5.27 16.66
N VAL A 224 25.74 -5.94 15.83
CA VAL A 224 27.20 -5.74 15.76
C VAL A 224 27.56 -4.31 15.37
N SER A 225 26.85 -3.73 14.39
CA SER A 225 27.05 -2.33 13.98
C SER A 225 26.74 -1.36 15.12
N LYS A 226 25.60 -1.56 15.81
CA LYS A 226 25.22 -0.78 16.99
C LYS A 226 26.26 -0.85 18.12
N LEU A 227 26.74 -2.07 18.43
CA LEU A 227 27.78 -2.28 19.44
C LEU A 227 29.10 -1.62 19.06
N ASN A 228 29.49 -1.67 17.79
CA ASN A 228 30.68 -0.99 17.29
C ASN A 228 30.57 0.56 17.41
N MET A 229 29.40 1.14 17.12
CA MET A 229 29.15 2.59 17.33
C MET A 229 29.24 2.97 18.81
N LEU A 230 28.62 2.18 19.69
CA LEU A 230 28.69 2.41 21.14
C LEU A 230 30.13 2.31 21.65
N ARG A 231 30.91 1.32 21.18
CA ARG A 231 32.32 1.17 21.49
C ARG A 231 33.14 2.37 21.03
N ALA A 232 32.91 2.86 19.81
CA ALA A 232 33.61 4.03 19.27
C ALA A 232 33.27 5.29 20.07
N SER A 233 31.99 5.51 20.42
CA SER A 233 31.54 6.59 21.26
C SER A 233 32.18 6.56 22.66
N HIS A 234 32.20 5.38 23.31
CA HIS A 234 32.83 5.19 24.62
C HIS A 234 34.34 5.47 24.58
N LEU A 235 35.06 5.00 23.56
CA LEU A 235 36.48 5.28 23.38
C LEU A 235 36.74 6.79 23.19
N SER A 236 35.91 7.46 22.36
CA SER A 236 35.99 8.89 22.14
C SER A 236 35.77 9.69 23.44
N GLN A 237 34.76 9.32 24.23
CA GLN A 237 34.52 9.95 25.55
C GLN A 237 35.65 9.71 26.52
N ARG A 238 36.24 8.52 26.55
CA ARG A 238 37.39 8.18 27.38
C ARG A 238 38.60 9.03 27.01
N TYR A 239 38.93 9.16 25.73
CA TYR A 239 40.02 10.01 25.27
C TYR A 239 39.79 11.50 25.61
N ALA A 240 38.57 11.97 25.46
CA ALA A 240 38.24 13.36 25.84
C ALA A 240 38.40 13.62 27.34
N LEU A 241 38.08 12.65 28.19
CA LEU A 241 38.29 12.72 29.63
C LEU A 241 39.78 12.66 29.99
N GLU A 242 40.56 11.77 29.35
CA GLU A 242 42.00 11.67 29.53
C GLU A 242 42.71 13.00 29.14
N GLU A 243 42.30 13.62 28.03
CA GLU A 243 42.81 14.91 27.58
C GLU A 243 42.45 16.05 28.56
N LEU A 244 41.23 16.06 29.10
CA LEU A 244 40.82 17.00 30.13
C LEU A 244 41.65 16.90 31.43
N VAL A 245 41.98 15.68 31.84
CA VAL A 245 42.85 15.44 32.99
C VAL A 245 44.25 15.96 32.70
N LEU A 246 44.83 15.65 31.53
CA LEU A 246 46.17 16.12 31.15
C LEU A 246 46.29 17.64 31.02
N ARG A 247 45.21 18.36 30.70
CA ARG A 247 45.20 19.83 30.65
C ARG A 247 45.09 20.50 32.02
N LYS A 248 44.65 19.76 33.05
CA LYS A 248 44.48 20.31 34.41
C LYS A 248 45.69 20.09 35.32
N TYR A 249 46.64 19.29 34.92
CA TYR A 249 47.91 19.04 35.57
C TYR A 249 49.08 19.45 34.66
#